data_8ffbfb5ffc750d627654d7cfd102c38c
#
_entry.id   8ffbfb5ffc750d627654d7cfd102c38c
#
_cell.length_a   1.000
_cell.length_b   1.000
_cell.length_c   1.000
_cell.angle_alpha   90.00
_cell.angle_beta   90.00
_cell.angle_gamma   90.00
#
_symmetry.space_group_name_H-M   'P 1'
#
loop_
_entity.id
_entity.type
_entity.pdbx_description
1 polymer ?
#
loop_
_entity_poly.entity_id
_entity_poly.type
_entity_poly.pdbx_seq_one_letter_code
_entity_poly.pdbx_strand_id
1 'polypeptide(L)'
;MFAGWLRPHRVFIAAVAVATGALACRDTTTPKDVSKAEIPDPRFTTGVGFTSTVVGRGNLGAFHIQSKADKYDVELKSHDNTDIVVANIVVTPGGNSGWHSHPGPAMVIVKTGTLTLYHGADRSCSPTPHPAGTSFVEQGGMVHIARNEGAGDATMTATYFVPTGAPQRIDEAAPGNCAF
;
A
#
# COMPACT_ATOMS: atom_id res chain seq x y z
N MET A 1 -53.57 37.84 -37.85
CA MET A 1 -53.18 37.27 -39.15
C MET A 1 -52.11 36.21 -38.87
N PHE A 2 -52.42 35.01 -39.28
CA PHE A 2 -51.61 33.87 -39.67
C PHE A 2 -51.97 32.60 -38.95
N ALA A 3 -52.49 31.93 -39.60
CA ALA A 3 -52.87 30.70 -40.20
C ALA A 3 -52.07 29.51 -39.64
N GLY A 4 -52.83 28.63 -39.01
CA GLY A 4 -52.38 27.32 -38.56
C GLY A 4 -52.21 26.33 -39.73
N TRP A 5 -51.40 25.31 -39.46
CA TRP A 5 -51.37 24.10 -40.22
C TRP A 5 -51.45 22.89 -39.26
N LEU A 6 -52.66 22.32 -39.21
CA LEU A 6 -52.89 21.02 -38.57
C LEU A 6 -52.39 19.91 -39.52
N ARG A 7 -51.57 19.01 -39.03
CA ARG A 7 -51.23 17.75 -39.69
C ARG A 7 -51.94 16.59 -39.00
N PRO A 8 -52.49 15.64 -39.73
CA PRO A 8 -53.29 14.57 -39.17
C PRO A 8 -52.44 13.45 -38.57
N HIS A 9 -52.86 12.97 -37.40
CA HIS A 9 -52.32 11.79 -36.74
C HIS A 9 -52.69 10.52 -37.48
N ARG A 10 -51.70 9.75 -37.93
CA ARG A 10 -51.89 8.39 -38.39
C ARG A 10 -51.80 7.46 -37.19
N VAL A 11 -52.89 6.83 -36.86
CA VAL A 11 -52.97 5.76 -35.88
C VAL A 11 -52.42 4.49 -36.54
N PHE A 12 -51.30 3.99 -36.03
CA PHE A 12 -50.84 2.64 -36.36
C PHE A 12 -51.30 1.68 -35.25
N ILE A 13 -52.17 0.78 -35.61
CA ILE A 13 -52.56 -0.35 -34.76
C ILE A 13 -51.42 -1.39 -34.88
N ALA A 14 -50.65 -1.57 -33.85
CA ALA A 14 -49.67 -2.64 -33.77
C ALA A 14 -50.30 -3.86 -33.11
N ALA A 15 -50.33 -4.96 -33.83
CA ALA A 15 -50.76 -6.26 -33.31
C ALA A 15 -49.74 -6.78 -32.30
N VAL A 16 -50.21 -7.08 -31.08
CA VAL A 16 -49.43 -7.73 -30.03
C VAL A 16 -49.44 -9.24 -30.28
N ALA A 17 -48.31 -9.79 -30.69
CA ALA A 17 -48.07 -11.22 -30.68
C ALA A 17 -47.56 -11.63 -29.25
N VAL A 18 -48.40 -12.39 -28.54
CA VAL A 18 -48.00 -12.98 -27.25
C VAL A 18 -47.16 -14.23 -27.54
N ALA A 19 -45.85 -14.10 -27.35
CA ALA A 19 -44.96 -15.24 -27.34
C ALA A 19 -44.81 -15.74 -25.88
N THR A 20 -45.38 -16.90 -25.58
CA THR A 20 -45.16 -17.62 -24.33
C THR A 20 -43.79 -18.27 -24.37
N GLY A 21 -42.78 -17.54 -23.86
CA GLY A 21 -41.44 -18.07 -23.61
C GLY A 21 -41.33 -18.61 -22.20
N ALA A 22 -41.13 -19.92 -22.04
CA ALA A 22 -40.80 -20.53 -20.76
C ALA A 22 -39.47 -20.03 -20.26
N LEU A 23 -39.49 -19.29 -19.14
CA LEU A 23 -38.27 -18.89 -18.40
C LEU A 23 -37.73 -20.15 -17.71
N ALA A 24 -36.73 -20.79 -18.32
CA ALA A 24 -35.84 -21.70 -17.58
C ALA A 24 -34.86 -20.86 -16.76
N CYS A 25 -35.11 -20.74 -15.47
CA CYS A 25 -34.10 -20.27 -14.51
C CYS A 25 -32.93 -21.26 -14.51
N ARG A 26 -31.89 -20.94 -15.25
CA ARG A 26 -30.57 -21.55 -15.03
C ARG A 26 -29.89 -20.76 -13.93
N ASP A 27 -30.00 -21.28 -12.71
CA ASP A 27 -29.18 -20.88 -11.59
C ASP A 27 -27.76 -21.45 -11.82
N THR A 28 -26.91 -20.68 -12.49
CA THR A 28 -25.48 -20.97 -12.57
C THR A 28 -24.76 -20.16 -11.51
N THR A 29 -25.04 -20.44 -10.24
CA THR A 29 -24.09 -20.14 -9.18
C THR A 29 -22.95 -21.16 -9.28
N THR A 30 -21.99 -20.87 -10.13
CA THR A 30 -20.66 -21.45 -10.00
C THR A 30 -20.16 -21.09 -8.60
N PRO A 31 -19.77 -22.09 -7.78
CA PRO A 31 -19.10 -21.76 -6.50
C PRO A 31 -17.90 -20.88 -6.84
N LYS A 32 -17.83 -19.68 -6.23
CA LYS A 32 -16.59 -18.92 -6.22
C LYS A 32 -15.52 -19.87 -5.72
N ASP A 33 -14.57 -20.17 -6.58
CA ASP A 33 -13.36 -20.91 -6.24
C ASP A 33 -12.80 -20.28 -4.97
N VAL A 34 -12.84 -21.04 -3.88
CA VAL A 34 -12.23 -20.66 -2.61
C VAL A 34 -10.77 -20.51 -2.97
N SER A 35 -10.28 -19.29 -2.96
CA SER A 35 -8.93 -18.92 -3.35
C SER A 35 -7.97 -19.93 -2.73
N LYS A 36 -7.33 -20.72 -3.58
CA LYS A 36 -6.21 -21.57 -3.23
C LYS A 36 -5.24 -20.66 -2.49
N ALA A 37 -5.08 -20.88 -1.19
CA ALA A 37 -4.12 -20.10 -0.40
C ALA A 37 -2.79 -20.18 -1.16
N GLU A 38 -2.33 -19.04 -1.66
CA GLU A 38 -1.10 -18.97 -2.43
C GLU A 38 0.01 -19.42 -1.49
N ILE A 39 0.67 -20.55 -1.82
CA ILE A 39 1.83 -21.02 -1.05
C ILE A 39 2.86 -19.90 -1.18
N PRO A 40 3.31 -19.28 -0.07
CA PRO A 40 4.28 -18.19 -0.15
C PRO A 40 5.50 -18.65 -0.94
N ASP A 41 5.92 -17.85 -1.90
CA ASP A 41 7.12 -18.14 -2.69
C ASP A 41 8.31 -18.24 -1.73
N PRO A 42 9.02 -19.39 -1.65
CA PRO A 42 10.09 -19.60 -0.69
C PRO A 42 11.28 -18.65 -0.88
N ARG A 43 11.29 -17.88 -1.96
CA ARG A 43 12.29 -16.82 -2.19
C ARG A 43 12.03 -15.57 -1.34
N PHE A 44 10.78 -15.32 -0.93
CA PHE A 44 10.44 -14.17 -0.11
C PHE A 44 10.70 -14.47 1.37
N THR A 45 11.29 -13.48 2.04
CA THR A 45 11.57 -13.59 3.46
C THR A 45 10.42 -13.01 4.28
N THR A 46 9.80 -13.84 5.09
CA THR A 46 8.76 -13.38 6.02
C THR A 46 9.38 -12.73 7.25
N GLY A 47 8.77 -11.64 7.73
CA GLY A 47 9.18 -11.04 9.00
C GLY A 47 8.96 -12.00 10.18
N VAL A 48 9.86 -11.96 11.15
CA VAL A 48 9.79 -12.76 12.38
C VAL A 48 9.77 -11.82 13.58
N GLY A 49 8.83 -12.02 14.51
CA GLY A 49 8.68 -11.11 15.66
C GLY A 49 8.36 -9.68 15.25
N PHE A 50 7.76 -9.47 14.09
CA PHE A 50 7.44 -8.19 13.49
C PHE A 50 5.92 -8.04 13.40
N THR A 51 5.38 -7.00 13.99
CA THR A 51 3.95 -6.66 13.91
C THR A 51 3.79 -5.25 13.40
N SER A 52 2.99 -5.06 12.36
CA SER A 52 2.60 -3.75 11.83
C SER A 52 1.09 -3.59 11.90
N THR A 53 0.65 -2.54 12.59
CA THR A 53 -0.77 -2.22 12.75
C THR A 53 -1.06 -0.88 12.09
N VAL A 54 -1.86 -0.90 11.03
CA VAL A 54 -2.29 0.34 10.35
C VAL A 54 -3.22 1.12 11.29
N VAL A 55 -2.84 2.35 11.58
CA VAL A 55 -3.62 3.31 12.39
C VAL A 55 -4.66 4.00 11.52
N GLY A 56 -4.28 4.32 10.29
CA GLY A 56 -5.17 4.99 9.34
C GLY A 56 -4.56 5.07 7.94
N ARG A 57 -5.45 5.25 6.97
CA ARG A 57 -5.12 5.51 5.57
C ARG A 57 -6.03 6.61 5.04
N GLY A 58 -5.47 7.58 4.34
CA GLY A 58 -6.22 8.67 3.71
C GLY A 58 -5.66 9.02 2.35
N ASN A 59 -6.54 9.40 1.42
CA ASN A 59 -6.13 9.88 0.11
C ASN A 59 -5.78 11.36 0.17
N LEU A 60 -4.58 11.71 -0.28
CA LEU A 60 -4.10 13.09 -0.40
C LEU A 60 -4.25 13.64 -1.82
N GLY A 61 -4.43 12.76 -2.81
CA GLY A 61 -4.39 13.14 -4.22
C GLY A 61 -2.97 13.41 -4.71
N ALA A 62 -2.85 14.05 -5.87
CA ALA A 62 -1.61 14.69 -6.30
C ALA A 62 -1.42 15.99 -5.52
N PHE A 63 -0.21 16.27 -5.05
CA PHE A 63 0.02 17.44 -4.20
C PHE A 63 1.37 18.10 -4.44
N HIS A 64 1.43 19.37 -4.14
CA HIS A 64 2.66 20.15 -4.04
C HIS A 64 2.51 21.10 -2.86
N ILE A 65 3.26 20.84 -1.81
CA ILE A 65 3.29 21.63 -0.58
C ILE A 65 4.66 22.27 -0.47
N GLN A 66 4.71 23.58 -0.43
CA GLN A 66 5.89 24.34 -0.10
C GLN A 66 5.60 25.18 1.16
N SER A 67 6.42 25.00 2.18
CA SER A 67 6.32 25.76 3.42
C SER A 67 7.65 26.42 3.71
N LYS A 68 7.64 27.75 3.77
CA LYS A 68 8.81 28.55 4.05
C LYS A 68 8.54 29.46 5.23
N ALA A 69 9.34 29.30 6.29
CA ALA A 69 9.26 30.14 7.47
C ALA A 69 10.70 30.40 7.97
N ASP A 70 11.09 31.67 8.01
CA ASP A 70 12.42 32.13 8.40
C ASP A 70 13.54 31.38 7.62
N LYS A 71 14.29 30.53 8.32
CA LYS A 71 15.38 29.71 7.73
C LYS A 71 14.96 28.27 7.40
N TYR A 72 13.70 27.95 7.60
CA TYR A 72 13.16 26.61 7.37
C TYR A 72 12.38 26.59 6.06
N ASP A 73 12.83 25.79 5.10
CA ASP A 73 12.21 25.62 3.79
C ASP A 73 12.01 24.12 3.54
N VAL A 74 10.76 23.72 3.30
CA VAL A 74 10.35 22.35 3.02
C VAL A 74 9.48 22.30 1.78
N GLU A 75 9.82 21.40 0.88
CA GLU A 75 9.01 21.07 -0.28
C GLU A 75 8.68 19.58 -0.30
N LEU A 76 7.39 19.26 -0.42
CA LEU A 76 6.87 17.92 -0.60
C LEU A 76 6.00 17.90 -1.85
N LYS A 77 6.25 16.96 -2.76
CA LYS A 77 5.54 16.90 -4.04
C LYS A 77 5.28 15.47 -4.48
N SER A 78 4.06 15.22 -4.95
CA SER A 78 3.70 14.03 -5.72
C SER A 78 2.93 14.46 -6.97
N HIS A 79 3.28 13.89 -8.12
CA HIS A 79 2.57 14.11 -9.38
C HIS A 79 1.37 13.19 -9.54
N ASP A 80 1.36 12.08 -8.80
CA ASP A 80 0.32 11.05 -8.87
C ASP A 80 -0.56 11.07 -7.63
N ASN A 81 -1.75 10.48 -7.76
CA ASN A 81 -2.64 10.28 -6.62
C ASN A 81 -1.95 9.43 -5.55
N THR A 82 -1.87 10.00 -4.36
CA THR A 82 -1.09 9.46 -3.24
C THR A 82 -1.99 9.21 -2.05
N ASP A 83 -1.82 8.04 -1.43
CA ASP A 83 -2.35 7.78 -0.11
C ASP A 83 -1.27 7.97 0.95
N ILE A 84 -1.66 8.53 2.09
CA ILE A 84 -0.88 8.48 3.32
C ILE A 84 -1.37 7.32 4.14
N VAL A 85 -0.43 6.45 4.57
CA VAL A 85 -0.72 5.33 5.48
C VAL A 85 0.13 5.50 6.73
N VAL A 86 -0.49 5.47 7.90
CA VAL A 86 0.23 5.53 9.18
C VAL A 86 0.11 4.18 9.87
N ALA A 87 1.23 3.63 10.32
CA ALA A 87 1.27 2.37 11.04
C ALA A 87 2.15 2.46 12.30
N ASN A 88 1.72 1.76 13.34
CA ASN A 88 2.56 1.43 14.49
C ASN A 88 3.18 0.05 14.30
N ILE A 89 4.47 -0.05 14.58
CA ILE A 89 5.26 -1.25 14.35
C ILE A 89 5.97 -1.63 15.64
N VAL A 90 5.99 -2.93 15.92
CA VAL A 90 6.72 -3.53 17.03
C VAL A 90 7.59 -4.65 16.48
N VAL A 91 8.87 -4.65 16.86
CA VAL A 91 9.83 -5.72 16.54
C VAL A 91 10.39 -6.26 17.85
N THR A 92 10.08 -7.50 18.17
CA THR A 92 10.56 -8.16 19.39
C THR A 92 12.07 -8.42 19.33
N PRO A 93 12.75 -8.70 20.46
CA PRO A 93 14.16 -9.04 20.46
C PRO A 93 14.50 -10.17 19.47
N GLY A 94 15.53 -9.98 18.65
CA GLY A 94 15.92 -10.91 17.59
C GLY A 94 14.98 -10.93 16.37
N GLY A 95 13.87 -10.17 16.41
CA GLY A 95 12.93 -10.07 15.31
C GLY A 95 13.43 -9.25 14.13
N ASN A 96 12.76 -9.39 13.00
CA ASN A 96 13.08 -8.66 11.78
C ASN A 96 11.85 -8.50 10.87
N SER A 97 11.91 -7.54 9.98
CA SER A 97 10.85 -7.28 9.02
C SER A 97 10.75 -8.29 7.87
N GLY A 98 11.76 -9.15 7.64
CA GLY A 98 11.99 -9.75 6.33
C GLY A 98 12.45 -8.71 5.30
N TRP A 99 13.07 -9.17 4.21
CA TRP A 99 13.47 -8.29 3.11
C TRP A 99 12.24 -7.76 2.40
N HIS A 100 12.19 -6.46 2.19
CA HIS A 100 11.06 -5.80 1.57
C HIS A 100 11.44 -4.45 0.96
N SER A 101 10.52 -3.91 0.17
CA SER A 101 10.56 -2.55 -0.35
C SER A 101 9.21 -1.86 -0.10
N HIS A 102 9.13 -0.59 -0.45
CA HIS A 102 7.91 0.20 -0.43
C HIS A 102 7.66 0.81 -1.81
N PRO A 103 6.40 0.95 -2.27
CA PRO A 103 6.11 1.58 -3.57
C PRO A 103 6.35 3.10 -3.58
N GLY A 104 6.58 3.70 -2.42
CA GLY A 104 6.91 5.10 -2.23
C GLY A 104 7.67 5.31 -0.93
N PRO A 105 8.07 6.54 -0.57
CA PRO A 105 8.87 6.78 0.62
C PRO A 105 8.10 6.52 1.92
N ALA A 106 8.82 6.08 2.96
CA ALA A 106 8.32 6.01 4.32
C ALA A 106 9.16 6.89 5.25
N MET A 107 8.49 7.67 6.10
CA MET A 107 9.12 8.44 7.18
C MET A 107 8.90 7.69 8.49
N VAL A 108 9.98 7.32 9.16
CA VAL A 108 9.95 6.48 10.36
C VAL A 108 10.48 7.25 11.56
N ILE A 109 9.78 7.11 12.70
CA ILE A 109 10.24 7.61 14.01
C ILE A 109 10.38 6.41 14.93
N VAL A 110 11.58 6.17 15.48
CA VAL A 110 11.82 5.13 16.48
C VAL A 110 11.43 5.67 17.85
N LYS A 111 10.52 4.97 18.55
CA LYS A 111 9.99 5.37 19.85
C LYS A 111 10.73 4.71 21.02
N THR A 112 11.03 3.41 20.89
CA THR A 112 11.76 2.64 21.91
C THR A 112 12.73 1.68 21.24
N GLY A 113 13.79 1.29 21.95
CA GLY A 113 14.78 0.35 21.46
C GLY A 113 15.70 0.95 20.38
N THR A 114 16.28 0.07 19.60
CA THR A 114 17.11 0.42 18.42
C THR A 114 16.70 -0.48 17.27
N LEU A 115 16.38 0.13 16.14
CA LEU A 115 16.14 -0.57 14.89
C LEU A 115 17.40 -0.49 14.03
N THR A 116 17.90 -1.63 13.56
CA THR A 116 19.06 -1.68 12.66
C THR A 116 18.59 -2.00 11.25
N LEU A 117 18.89 -1.10 10.32
CA LEU A 117 18.61 -1.31 8.90
C LEU A 117 19.80 -1.91 8.16
N TYR A 118 19.52 -2.79 7.23
CA TYR A 118 20.46 -3.33 6.25
C TYR A 118 19.87 -3.14 4.86
N HIS A 119 20.67 -2.64 3.93
CA HIS A 119 20.23 -2.34 2.57
C HIS A 119 20.64 -3.43 1.59
N GLY A 120 19.71 -3.86 0.73
CA GLY A 120 19.97 -4.92 -0.25
C GLY A 120 21.04 -4.57 -1.29
N ALA A 121 21.23 -3.30 -1.59
CA ALA A 121 22.27 -2.83 -2.50
C ALA A 121 23.66 -2.74 -1.87
N ASP A 122 23.76 -2.78 -0.53
CA ASP A 122 25.05 -2.71 0.15
C ASP A 122 25.68 -4.11 0.26
N ARG A 123 26.70 -4.35 -0.55
CA ARG A 123 27.43 -5.62 -0.58
C ARG A 123 28.17 -5.93 0.72
N SER A 124 28.43 -4.92 1.53
CA SER A 124 29.15 -5.05 2.81
C SER A 124 28.23 -5.46 3.95
N CYS A 125 26.90 -5.46 3.71
CA CYS A 125 25.89 -5.70 4.75
C CYS A 125 26.13 -4.84 5.99
N SER A 126 26.39 -3.55 5.79
CA SER A 126 26.72 -2.62 6.87
C SER A 126 25.49 -2.27 7.70
N PRO A 127 25.53 -2.42 9.03
CA PRO A 127 24.41 -2.04 9.88
C PRO A 127 24.25 -0.51 9.95
N THR A 128 23.01 -0.06 9.86
CA THR A 128 22.65 1.35 10.10
C THR A 128 21.71 1.42 11.29
N PRO A 129 22.20 1.63 12.52
CA PRO A 129 21.36 1.65 13.71
C PRO A 129 20.62 2.98 13.88
N HIS A 130 19.35 2.88 14.24
CA HIS A 130 18.45 3.98 14.56
C HIS A 130 17.92 3.80 15.98
N PRO A 131 18.50 4.47 16.99
CA PRO A 131 18.04 4.39 18.37
C PRO A 131 16.76 5.19 18.60
N ALA A 132 16.10 4.95 19.72
CA ALA A 132 14.93 5.71 20.15
C ALA A 132 15.17 7.22 20.11
N GLY A 133 14.18 7.98 19.64
CA GLY A 133 14.25 9.43 19.44
C GLY A 133 14.84 9.85 18.09
N THR A 134 15.28 8.91 17.26
CA THR A 134 15.74 9.22 15.89
C THR A 134 14.62 9.01 14.86
N SER A 135 14.79 9.64 13.71
CA SER A 135 13.94 9.44 12.53
C SER A 135 14.81 9.22 11.30
N PHE A 136 14.25 8.52 10.32
CA PHE A 136 14.89 8.26 9.03
C PHE A 136 13.83 8.15 7.92
N VAL A 137 14.32 8.16 6.68
CA VAL A 137 13.47 7.99 5.49
C VAL A 137 13.92 6.73 4.75
N GLU A 138 12.97 5.85 4.48
CA GLU A 138 13.13 4.74 3.56
C GLU A 138 12.65 5.20 2.18
N GLN A 139 13.53 5.10 1.18
CA GLN A 139 13.19 5.49 -0.18
C GLN A 139 12.35 4.39 -0.85
N GLY A 140 11.38 4.80 -1.67
CA GLY A 140 10.58 3.88 -2.47
C GLY A 140 11.46 3.01 -3.40
N GLY A 141 11.10 1.73 -3.55
CA GLY A 141 11.80 0.78 -4.40
C GLY A 141 13.13 0.24 -3.86
N MET A 142 13.61 0.74 -2.72
CA MET A 142 14.87 0.24 -2.13
C MET A 142 14.61 -0.97 -1.24
N VAL A 143 15.23 -2.11 -1.61
CA VAL A 143 15.14 -3.34 -0.83
C VAL A 143 15.97 -3.21 0.46
N HIS A 144 15.33 -3.51 1.58
CA HIS A 144 15.98 -3.44 2.91
C HIS A 144 15.33 -4.44 3.87
N ILE A 145 16.00 -4.64 5.02
CA ILE A 145 15.48 -5.38 6.16
C ILE A 145 15.75 -4.58 7.43
N ALA A 146 14.76 -4.49 8.30
CA ALA A 146 14.84 -3.88 9.62
C ALA A 146 14.93 -4.97 10.68
N ARG A 147 15.90 -4.89 11.59
CA ARG A 147 16.15 -5.89 12.63
C ARG A 147 16.17 -5.22 14.02
N ASN A 148 15.68 -5.94 15.01
CA ASN A 148 15.87 -5.60 16.41
C ASN A 148 16.95 -6.52 16.99
N GLU A 149 18.14 -6.00 17.15
CA GLU A 149 19.30 -6.72 17.68
C GLU A 149 19.51 -6.42 19.19
N GLY A 150 18.59 -5.68 19.79
CA GLY A 150 18.57 -5.35 21.21
C GLY A 150 17.85 -6.40 22.07
N ALA A 151 17.88 -6.20 23.40
CA ALA A 151 17.26 -7.11 24.37
C ALA A 151 15.80 -6.78 24.69
N GLY A 152 15.29 -5.62 24.30
CA GLY A 152 13.90 -5.18 24.49
C GLY A 152 13.21 -4.91 23.16
N ASP A 153 11.91 -4.69 23.18
CA ASP A 153 11.14 -4.36 21.99
C ASP A 153 11.60 -3.04 21.36
N ALA A 154 11.79 -3.05 20.04
CA ALA A 154 11.90 -1.83 19.25
C ALA A 154 10.53 -1.44 18.72
N THR A 155 10.08 -0.22 19.02
CA THR A 155 8.78 0.28 18.55
C THR A 155 8.97 1.54 17.72
N MET A 156 8.17 1.66 16.67
CA MET A 156 8.24 2.80 15.77
C MET A 156 6.86 3.16 15.21
N THR A 157 6.75 4.37 14.69
CA THR A 157 5.63 4.79 13.85
C THR A 157 6.20 5.13 12.48
N ALA A 158 5.58 4.57 11.43
CA ALA A 158 5.92 4.84 10.05
C ALA A 158 4.77 5.56 9.35
N THR A 159 5.10 6.56 8.54
CA THR A 159 4.17 7.26 7.64
C THR A 159 4.63 7.02 6.21
N TYR A 160 3.82 6.30 5.45
CA TYR A 160 4.08 5.93 4.07
C TYR A 160 3.34 6.88 3.13
N PHE A 161 4.00 7.26 2.05
CA PHE A 161 3.40 7.94 0.90
C PHE A 161 3.42 6.95 -0.26
N VAL A 162 2.26 6.41 -0.62
CA VAL A 162 2.17 5.34 -1.61
C VAL A 162 1.18 5.69 -2.71
N PRO A 163 1.32 5.16 -3.93
CA PRO A 163 0.28 5.30 -4.95
C PRO A 163 -1.08 4.86 -4.41
N THR A 164 -2.14 5.59 -4.76
CA THR A 164 -3.50 5.29 -4.28
C THR A 164 -3.87 3.83 -4.50
N GLY A 165 -4.30 3.17 -3.42
CA GLY A 165 -4.67 1.75 -3.42
C GLY A 165 -3.50 0.77 -3.32
N ALA A 166 -2.25 1.22 -3.47
CA ALA A 166 -1.09 0.33 -3.34
C ALA A 166 -0.87 -0.14 -1.89
N PRO A 167 -0.30 -1.34 -1.67
CA PRO A 167 0.12 -1.75 -0.34
C PRO A 167 1.26 -0.85 0.16
N GLN A 168 1.45 -0.73 1.47
CA GLN A 168 2.59 0.00 2.04
C GLN A 168 3.89 -0.81 1.98
N ARG A 169 3.83 -2.11 1.69
CA ARG A 169 4.96 -3.04 1.69
C ARG A 169 4.87 -3.97 0.49
N ILE A 170 6.04 -4.29 -0.09
CA ILE A 170 6.25 -5.30 -1.13
C ILE A 170 7.29 -6.27 -0.58
N ASP A 171 6.94 -7.55 -0.45
CA ASP A 171 7.88 -8.57 -0.01
C ASP A 171 8.91 -8.85 -1.10
N GLU A 172 10.17 -8.97 -0.71
CA GLU A 172 11.30 -9.12 -1.62
C GLU A 172 12.12 -10.38 -1.28
N ALA A 173 12.77 -10.92 -2.30
CA ALA A 173 13.74 -11.98 -2.10
C ALA A 173 14.97 -11.45 -1.36
N ALA A 174 15.59 -12.31 -0.54
CA ALA A 174 16.85 -11.95 0.08
C ALA A 174 17.92 -11.68 -0.98
N PRO A 175 18.58 -10.52 -0.98
CA PRO A 175 19.57 -10.16 -2.00
C PRO A 175 20.90 -10.95 -1.85
N GLY A 176 21.07 -11.71 -0.76
CA GLY A 176 22.23 -12.57 -0.54
C GLY A 176 23.51 -11.83 -0.11
N ASN A 177 23.41 -10.55 0.20
CA ASN A 177 24.54 -9.74 0.68
C ASN A 177 24.79 -9.86 2.18
N CYS A 178 23.81 -10.36 2.95
CA CYS A 178 23.87 -10.57 4.38
C CYS A 178 23.76 -12.06 4.72
N ALA A 179 24.52 -12.52 5.73
CA ALA A 179 24.59 -13.92 6.13
C ALA A 179 23.55 -14.30 7.22
N PHE A 180 22.39 -13.66 7.23
CA PHE A 180 21.29 -13.97 8.16
C PHE A 180 19.96 -14.05 7.45
#